data_77165a2237ee70189552ccb0b2c94754
#
_entry.id   77165a2237ee70189552ccb0b2c94754
#
_cell.length_a   1.000
_cell.length_b   1.000
_cell.length_c   1.000
_cell.angle_alpha   90.00
_cell.angle_beta   90.00
_cell.angle_gamma   90.00
#
_symmetry.space_group_name_H-M   'P 1'
#
loop_
_entity.id
_entity.type
_entity.pdbx_description
1 polymer ?
#
loop_
_entity_poly.entity_id
_entity_poly.type
_entity_poly.pdbx_seq_one_letter_code
_entity_poly.pdbx_strand_id
1 'polypeptide(L)'
;MAVTERTVKNKRNSAGELTGKAGTVYDVNVKYKSGGKSKTYSRKGFLTKKDALQHEAEMKAKLTNPAYTPPSAVQRKMTVQEYMTEWIDRHGSANLRPSTEASYRSHMKNHIFPYIGDVFLNQLSPAMLDDMYRQLAEKGLSQSSVKYAHRIMGVSLEHARRYHYISSNPARDILTKFGKQGKTPDPYTVDQMRQLLAVVMGTEWELIVVLGGLYGLRLSEIIGLRWRNVDLAENTFGVVEQLPFNTPANTTVISEMAPVKSSERTLPITPLVRPYFERHLELQKEQKRFSKQSGNPYFDNDLVFAKPNGAPKRRERISANFGQLLRHAEMPHIRFHDLRHTAATNMHQLTGDFYTVGQILGHSLKGIGIQLQLSNNLEAVTAQYVDVRMERKLVVLNTYHEAVLGSGLKT
;
A
#
# COMPACT_ATOMS: atom_id res chain seq x y z
N MET A 1 -39.01 23.22 32.38
CA MET A 1 -39.53 22.60 31.14
C MET A 1 -38.34 22.40 30.19
N ALA A 2 -38.26 21.27 29.52
CA ALA A 2 -37.17 21.01 28.58
C ALA A 2 -37.45 21.57 27.17
N VAL A 3 -38.71 21.91 26.84
CA VAL A 3 -39.11 22.62 25.62
C VAL A 3 -39.44 24.05 25.96
N THR A 4 -38.76 25.01 25.32
CA THR A 4 -38.98 26.45 25.48
C THR A 4 -39.43 27.04 24.17
N GLU A 5 -40.37 28.01 24.27
CA GLU A 5 -40.92 28.72 23.15
C GLU A 5 -40.11 30.00 22.90
N ARG A 6 -39.81 30.31 21.63
CA ARG A 6 -39.05 31.51 21.26
C ARG A 6 -39.59 32.11 19.97
N THR A 7 -39.82 33.40 19.98
CA THR A 7 -40.24 34.17 18.78
C THR A 7 -38.99 34.51 17.95
N VAL A 8 -39.07 34.28 16.63
CA VAL A 8 -38.06 34.66 15.66
C VAL A 8 -38.61 35.67 14.67
N LYS A 9 -37.77 36.64 14.28
CA LYS A 9 -38.19 37.71 13.33
C LYS A 9 -38.47 37.17 11.93
N ASN A 10 -37.84 36.06 11.56
CA ASN A 10 -38.00 35.43 10.24
C ASN A 10 -38.05 33.90 10.42
N LYS A 11 -39.25 33.32 10.31
CA LYS A 11 -39.50 31.90 10.50
C LYS A 11 -39.22 31.14 9.19
N ARG A 12 -38.67 29.93 9.26
CA ARG A 12 -38.57 29.05 8.10
C ARG A 12 -39.86 28.27 7.88
N ASN A 13 -40.15 27.94 6.61
CA ASN A 13 -41.24 27.02 6.26
C ASN A 13 -40.76 25.53 6.44
N SER A 14 -41.66 24.57 6.16
CA SER A 14 -41.33 23.13 6.22
C SER A 14 -40.24 22.70 5.22
N ALA A 15 -40.02 23.44 4.15
CA ALA A 15 -38.96 23.24 3.17
C ALA A 15 -37.63 23.88 3.58
N GLY A 16 -37.56 24.57 4.74
CA GLY A 16 -36.34 25.21 5.25
C GLY A 16 -36.08 26.62 4.74
N GLU A 17 -36.99 27.20 3.92
CA GLU A 17 -36.86 28.54 3.34
C GLU A 17 -37.34 29.62 4.30
N LEU A 18 -36.73 30.81 4.28
CA LEU A 18 -37.13 31.95 5.09
C LEU A 18 -38.42 32.55 4.55
N THR A 19 -39.46 32.66 5.40
CA THR A 19 -40.79 33.15 5.00
C THR A 19 -40.92 34.65 5.01
N GLY A 20 -39.95 35.41 5.51
CA GLY A 20 -40.02 36.85 5.70
C GLY A 20 -40.95 37.27 6.85
N LYS A 21 -41.63 36.36 7.54
CA LYS A 21 -42.62 36.63 8.60
C LYS A 21 -42.08 36.19 9.96
N ALA A 22 -42.42 36.97 11.00
CA ALA A 22 -42.18 36.58 12.37
C ALA A 22 -43.03 35.34 12.73
N GLY A 23 -42.51 34.50 13.59
CA GLY A 23 -43.21 33.30 14.03
C GLY A 23 -42.57 32.63 15.24
N THR A 24 -43.32 31.70 15.83
CA THR A 24 -42.87 30.93 16.98
C THR A 24 -42.10 29.68 16.55
N VAL A 25 -41.00 29.42 17.24
CA VAL A 25 -40.21 28.17 17.16
C VAL A 25 -39.99 27.62 18.58
N TYR A 26 -39.70 26.34 18.65
CA TYR A 26 -39.51 25.64 19.91
C TYR A 26 -38.08 25.13 20.02
N ASP A 27 -37.45 25.32 21.18
CA ASP A 27 -36.11 24.88 21.48
C ASP A 27 -36.20 23.79 22.57
N VAL A 28 -35.42 22.70 22.39
CA VAL A 28 -35.36 21.55 23.29
C VAL A 28 -34.08 21.60 24.10
N ASN A 29 -34.16 21.52 25.43
CA ASN A 29 -33.01 21.51 26.35
C ASN A 29 -33.19 20.36 27.36
N VAL A 30 -32.39 19.30 27.24
CA VAL A 30 -32.46 18.15 28.14
C VAL A 30 -31.19 18.08 29.00
N LYS A 31 -31.36 18.15 30.31
CA LYS A 31 -30.25 17.95 31.26
C LYS A 31 -30.00 16.46 31.52
N TYR A 32 -28.75 16.04 31.54
CA TYR A 32 -28.35 14.67 31.81
C TYR A 32 -27.00 14.61 32.56
N LYS A 33 -26.70 13.48 33.20
CA LYS A 33 -25.42 13.27 33.90
C LYS A 33 -24.49 12.43 33.06
N SER A 34 -23.22 12.82 32.92
CA SER A 34 -22.18 12.07 32.21
C SER A 34 -20.87 12.25 32.93
N GLY A 35 -20.23 11.16 33.36
CA GLY A 35 -18.97 11.19 34.11
C GLY A 35 -19.07 11.98 35.42
N GLY A 36 -20.21 11.88 36.15
CA GLY A 36 -20.45 12.60 37.40
C GLY A 36 -20.80 14.09 37.26
N LYS A 37 -20.71 14.66 36.06
CA LYS A 37 -21.02 16.07 35.78
C LYS A 37 -22.36 16.23 35.11
N SER A 38 -23.10 17.31 35.49
CA SER A 38 -24.36 17.69 34.82
C SER A 38 -24.06 18.35 33.48
N LYS A 39 -24.64 17.84 32.39
CA LYS A 39 -24.55 18.38 31.05
C LYS A 39 -25.92 18.68 30.50
N THR A 40 -26.02 19.56 29.51
CA THR A 40 -27.27 19.91 28.85
C THR A 40 -27.16 19.62 27.35
N TYR A 41 -28.06 18.81 26.82
CA TYR A 41 -28.30 18.69 25.39
C TYR A 41 -29.23 19.80 24.95
N SER A 42 -28.92 20.50 23.87
CA SER A 42 -29.75 21.58 23.34
C SER A 42 -29.93 21.45 21.82
N ARG A 43 -31.17 21.51 21.34
CA ARG A 43 -31.49 21.61 19.93
C ARG A 43 -32.57 22.68 19.74
N LYS A 44 -32.33 23.62 18.80
CA LYS A 44 -33.16 24.80 18.62
C LYS A 44 -33.89 24.75 17.28
N GLY A 45 -35.04 25.45 17.23
CA GLY A 45 -35.70 25.84 15.97
C GLY A 45 -36.68 24.81 15.43
N PHE A 46 -37.34 24.00 16.26
CA PHE A 46 -38.46 23.17 15.84
C PHE A 46 -39.64 24.05 15.43
N LEU A 47 -40.28 23.71 14.31
CA LEU A 47 -41.36 24.49 13.75
C LEU A 47 -42.68 24.27 14.48
N THR A 48 -42.87 23.09 15.10
CA THR A 48 -44.04 22.75 15.87
C THR A 48 -43.69 22.30 17.29
N LYS A 49 -44.57 22.55 18.24
CA LYS A 49 -44.43 22.07 19.63
C LYS A 49 -44.45 20.54 19.71
N LYS A 50 -45.19 19.89 18.82
CA LYS A 50 -45.30 18.41 18.76
C LYS A 50 -43.97 17.80 18.42
N ASP A 51 -43.28 18.31 17.37
CA ASP A 51 -41.97 17.77 16.97
C ASP A 51 -40.90 18.02 18.05
N ALA A 52 -40.97 19.17 18.72
CA ALA A 52 -40.07 19.45 19.84
C ALA A 52 -40.27 18.49 21.00
N LEU A 53 -41.51 18.19 21.40
CA LEU A 53 -41.84 17.25 22.46
C LEU A 53 -41.47 15.81 22.10
N GLN A 54 -41.72 15.39 20.87
CA GLN A 54 -41.29 14.07 20.38
C GLN A 54 -39.78 13.92 20.46
N HIS A 55 -39.06 14.92 19.96
CA HIS A 55 -37.60 14.95 20.02
C HIS A 55 -37.06 14.97 21.46
N GLU A 56 -37.72 15.70 22.35
CA GLU A 56 -37.38 15.68 23.79
C GLU A 56 -37.51 14.27 24.39
N ALA A 57 -38.62 13.58 24.10
CA ALA A 57 -38.87 12.22 24.61
C ALA A 57 -37.83 11.23 24.07
N GLU A 58 -37.51 11.28 22.77
CA GLU A 58 -36.49 10.46 22.15
C GLU A 58 -35.10 10.72 22.76
N MET A 59 -34.73 11.96 22.97
CA MET A 59 -33.46 12.33 23.55
C MET A 59 -33.34 11.95 25.03
N LYS A 60 -34.41 12.07 25.81
CA LYS A 60 -34.44 11.59 27.18
C LYS A 60 -34.23 10.08 27.26
N ALA A 61 -34.91 9.31 26.41
CA ALA A 61 -34.72 7.86 26.32
C ALA A 61 -33.28 7.47 25.94
N LYS A 62 -32.67 8.16 24.98
CA LYS A 62 -31.29 7.95 24.57
C LYS A 62 -30.28 8.35 25.65
N LEU A 63 -30.49 9.47 26.33
CA LEU A 63 -29.59 10.01 27.36
C LEU A 63 -29.66 9.24 28.70
N THR A 64 -30.69 8.45 28.94
CA THR A 64 -30.76 7.48 30.05
C THR A 64 -29.96 6.20 29.80
N ASN A 65 -29.56 5.92 28.57
CA ASN A 65 -28.68 4.81 28.26
C ASN A 65 -27.21 5.17 28.59
N PRO A 66 -26.53 4.50 29.53
CA PRO A 66 -25.14 4.81 29.91
C PRO A 66 -24.14 4.70 28.77
N ALA A 67 -24.46 3.90 27.74
CA ALA A 67 -23.63 3.74 26.53
C ALA A 67 -23.86 4.82 25.47
N TYR A 68 -24.88 5.68 25.64
CA TYR A 68 -25.17 6.75 24.70
C TYR A 68 -24.42 8.02 25.05
N THR A 69 -23.49 8.42 24.21
CA THR A 69 -22.85 9.75 24.27
C THR A 69 -23.52 10.63 23.21
N PRO A 70 -24.27 11.69 23.60
CA PRO A 70 -24.85 12.58 22.62
C PRO A 70 -23.74 13.26 21.82
N PRO A 71 -23.97 13.57 20.51
CA PRO A 71 -23.05 14.38 19.76
C PRO A 71 -22.80 15.67 20.55
N SER A 72 -21.56 15.93 20.95
CA SER A 72 -21.24 17.16 21.69
C SER A 72 -21.61 18.35 20.81
N ALA A 73 -22.27 19.34 21.39
CA ALA A 73 -22.66 20.60 20.69
C ALA A 73 -21.45 21.45 20.24
N VAL A 74 -20.25 20.98 20.49
CA VAL A 74 -18.95 21.45 19.97
C VAL A 74 -18.36 20.39 19.06
N GLN A 75 -19.12 19.91 18.08
CA GLN A 75 -18.46 19.40 16.88
C GLN A 75 -17.83 20.60 16.20
N ARG A 76 -16.51 20.76 16.31
CA ARG A 76 -15.76 21.66 15.42
C ARG A 76 -16.32 21.42 14.02
N LYS A 77 -16.73 22.50 13.34
CA LYS A 77 -17.04 22.46 11.91
C LYS A 77 -15.74 22.15 11.18
N MET A 78 -15.37 20.90 11.16
CA MET A 78 -14.14 20.41 10.54
C MET A 78 -14.51 19.83 9.18
N THR A 79 -13.82 20.23 8.14
CA THR A 79 -13.98 19.66 6.81
C THR A 79 -13.35 18.27 6.72
N VAL A 80 -13.69 17.52 5.68
CA VAL A 80 -13.08 16.22 5.38
C VAL A 80 -11.56 16.38 5.20
N GLN A 81 -11.13 17.42 4.50
CA GLN A 81 -9.70 17.69 4.30
C GLN A 81 -8.98 17.99 5.60
N GLU A 82 -9.51 18.88 6.45
CA GLU A 82 -8.92 19.20 7.76
C GLU A 82 -8.81 17.95 8.63
N TYR A 83 -9.90 17.15 8.71
CA TYR A 83 -9.91 15.91 9.48
C TYR A 83 -8.89 14.89 8.97
N MET A 84 -8.90 14.60 7.67
CA MET A 84 -8.03 13.57 7.11
C MET A 84 -6.55 13.98 7.18
N THR A 85 -6.24 15.27 7.10
CA THR A 85 -4.88 15.79 7.29
C THR A 85 -4.44 15.61 8.73
N GLU A 86 -5.28 16.00 9.70
CA GLU A 86 -4.98 15.78 11.12
C GLU A 86 -4.85 14.29 11.46
N TRP A 87 -5.71 13.46 10.89
CA TRP A 87 -5.68 12.00 11.08
C TRP A 87 -4.39 11.38 10.57
N ILE A 88 -3.93 11.72 9.37
CA ILE A 88 -2.70 11.15 8.80
C ILE A 88 -1.46 11.66 9.52
N ASP A 89 -1.46 12.92 9.99
CA ASP A 89 -0.35 13.50 10.74
C ASP A 89 -0.16 12.83 12.10
N ARG A 90 -1.25 12.61 12.84
CA ARG A 90 -1.21 12.05 14.20
C ARG A 90 -1.21 10.53 14.23
N HIS A 91 -1.98 9.88 13.36
CA HIS A 91 -2.19 8.44 13.38
C HIS A 91 -1.36 7.71 12.33
N GLY A 92 -1.16 8.33 11.16
CA GLY A 92 -0.39 7.76 10.07
C GLY A 92 1.07 7.58 10.43
N SER A 93 1.72 8.62 10.92
CA SER A 93 3.15 8.60 11.30
C SER A 93 3.48 7.57 12.38
N ALA A 94 2.54 7.28 13.29
CA ALA A 94 2.72 6.32 14.39
C ALA A 94 2.42 4.86 14.00
N ASN A 95 1.54 4.62 13.02
CA ASN A 95 0.97 3.30 12.76
C ASN A 95 1.13 2.80 11.32
N LEU A 96 1.53 3.66 10.39
CA LEU A 96 1.70 3.30 8.98
C LEU A 96 3.19 3.26 8.61
N ARG A 97 3.53 2.35 7.72
CA ARG A 97 4.86 2.39 7.09
C ARG A 97 5.00 3.68 6.25
N PRO A 98 6.18 4.30 6.17
CA PRO A 98 6.39 5.55 5.43
C PRO A 98 5.87 5.51 3.98
N SER A 99 6.03 4.38 3.29
CA SER A 99 5.51 4.19 1.93
C SER A 99 3.97 4.19 1.85
N THR A 100 3.29 3.66 2.87
CA THR A 100 1.83 3.65 2.95
C THR A 100 1.31 5.04 3.24
N GLU A 101 1.93 5.76 4.18
CA GLU A 101 1.60 7.13 4.51
C GLU A 101 1.76 8.06 3.29
N ALA A 102 2.89 8.00 2.61
CA ALA A 102 3.12 8.77 1.37
C ALA A 102 2.07 8.48 0.29
N SER A 103 1.71 7.21 0.12
CA SER A 103 0.65 6.80 -0.82
C SER A 103 -0.72 7.34 -0.40
N TYR A 104 -1.06 7.29 0.89
CA TYR A 104 -2.32 7.86 1.39
C TYR A 104 -2.37 9.36 1.16
N ARG A 105 -1.33 10.11 1.53
CA ARG A 105 -1.24 11.56 1.29
C ARG A 105 -1.41 11.92 -0.18
N SER A 106 -0.73 11.18 -1.08
CA SER A 106 -0.85 11.39 -2.53
C SER A 106 -2.28 11.14 -3.02
N HIS A 107 -2.92 10.04 -2.60
CA HIS A 107 -4.31 9.73 -3.00
C HIS A 107 -5.31 10.73 -2.42
N MET A 108 -5.15 11.13 -1.17
CA MET A 108 -5.99 12.15 -0.54
C MET A 108 -5.92 13.46 -1.33
N LYS A 109 -4.72 13.95 -1.62
CA LYS A 109 -4.49 15.20 -2.35
C LYS A 109 -5.05 15.16 -3.77
N ASN A 110 -4.81 14.07 -4.51
CA ASN A 110 -5.09 14.03 -5.95
C ASN A 110 -6.49 13.46 -6.29
N HIS A 111 -7.08 12.62 -5.39
CA HIS A 111 -8.27 11.84 -5.73
C HIS A 111 -9.40 11.94 -4.71
N ILE A 112 -9.20 12.55 -3.53
CA ILE A 112 -10.26 12.69 -2.52
C ILE A 112 -10.59 14.16 -2.28
N PHE A 113 -9.61 14.96 -1.89
CA PHE A 113 -9.81 16.37 -1.54
C PHE A 113 -10.43 17.23 -2.66
N PRO A 114 -10.11 17.03 -3.94
CA PRO A 114 -10.71 17.83 -5.01
C PRO A 114 -12.23 17.67 -5.15
N TYR A 115 -12.82 16.61 -4.56
CA TYR A 115 -14.24 16.30 -4.69
C TYR A 115 -15.05 16.56 -3.41
N ILE A 116 -14.47 16.19 -2.28
CA ILE A 116 -15.18 16.23 -1.00
C ILE A 116 -14.37 16.92 0.12
N GLY A 117 -13.21 17.49 -0.20
CA GLY A 117 -12.32 18.10 0.80
C GLY A 117 -13.00 19.20 1.62
N ASP A 118 -13.78 20.05 0.98
CA ASP A 118 -14.48 21.20 1.61
C ASP A 118 -15.81 20.82 2.29
N VAL A 119 -16.26 19.58 2.13
CA VAL A 119 -17.47 19.08 2.78
C VAL A 119 -17.24 18.97 4.28
N PHE A 120 -18.16 19.46 5.10
CA PHE A 120 -18.07 19.24 6.54
C PHE A 120 -18.19 17.77 6.88
N LEU A 121 -17.30 17.26 7.73
CA LEU A 121 -17.18 15.84 8.08
C LEU A 121 -18.51 15.24 8.58
N ASN A 122 -19.29 16.01 9.33
CA ASN A 122 -20.60 15.60 9.83
C ASN A 122 -21.73 15.67 8.79
N GLN A 123 -21.47 16.22 7.61
CA GLN A 123 -22.42 16.30 6.48
C GLN A 123 -22.09 15.30 5.37
N LEU A 124 -20.95 14.62 5.48
CA LEU A 124 -20.52 13.64 4.50
C LEU A 124 -21.52 12.47 4.46
N SER A 125 -22.08 12.22 3.29
CA SER A 125 -23.08 11.16 3.07
C SER A 125 -22.53 10.05 2.15
N PRO A 126 -23.15 8.86 2.18
CA PRO A 126 -22.81 7.77 1.23
C PRO A 126 -22.96 8.21 -0.23
N ALA A 127 -24.00 8.99 -0.56
CA ALA A 127 -24.25 9.49 -1.92
C ALA A 127 -23.10 10.37 -2.44
N MET A 128 -22.53 11.24 -1.59
CA MET A 128 -21.36 12.06 -1.96
C MET A 128 -20.12 11.18 -2.25
N LEU A 129 -19.95 10.10 -1.52
CA LEU A 129 -18.87 9.14 -1.77
C LEU A 129 -19.09 8.37 -3.08
N ASP A 130 -20.31 7.92 -3.34
CA ASP A 130 -20.67 7.24 -4.60
C ASP A 130 -20.44 8.16 -5.80
N ASP A 131 -20.84 9.44 -5.71
CA ASP A 131 -20.59 10.45 -6.74
C ASP A 131 -19.09 10.68 -6.97
N MET A 132 -18.31 10.79 -5.92
CA MET A 132 -16.84 10.91 -6.01
C MET A 132 -16.25 9.69 -6.74
N TYR A 133 -16.62 8.46 -6.37
CA TYR A 133 -16.09 7.25 -7.01
C TYR A 133 -16.48 7.18 -8.49
N ARG A 134 -17.70 7.56 -8.84
CA ARG A 134 -18.15 7.65 -10.22
C ARG A 134 -17.30 8.64 -11.02
N GLN A 135 -17.11 9.86 -10.52
CA GLN A 135 -16.31 10.89 -11.17
C GLN A 135 -14.84 10.48 -11.33
N LEU A 136 -14.25 9.77 -10.34
CA LEU A 136 -12.90 9.22 -10.45
C LEU A 136 -12.80 8.19 -11.58
N ALA A 137 -13.81 7.32 -11.73
CA ALA A 137 -13.86 6.34 -12.81
C ALA A 137 -14.05 7.00 -14.19
N GLU A 138 -14.93 8.01 -14.29
CA GLU A 138 -15.15 8.79 -15.52
C GLU A 138 -13.88 9.54 -15.98
N LYS A 139 -13.04 9.99 -15.04
CA LYS A 139 -11.71 10.56 -15.34
C LYS A 139 -10.67 9.52 -15.78
N GLY A 140 -11.02 8.25 -15.89
CA GLY A 140 -10.14 7.19 -16.36
C GLY A 140 -9.25 6.56 -15.28
N LEU A 141 -9.52 6.78 -13.98
CA LEU A 141 -8.82 6.06 -12.94
C LEU A 141 -9.17 4.55 -13.01
N SER A 142 -8.14 3.72 -12.82
CA SER A 142 -8.35 2.27 -12.73
C SER A 142 -9.26 1.91 -11.56
N GLN A 143 -10.03 0.84 -11.71
CA GLN A 143 -10.90 0.32 -10.65
C GLN A 143 -10.13 0.04 -9.34
N SER A 144 -8.87 -0.39 -9.44
CA SER A 144 -8.00 -0.58 -8.28
C SER A 144 -7.66 0.72 -7.57
N SER A 145 -7.47 1.82 -8.30
CA SER A 145 -7.21 3.15 -7.72
C SER A 145 -8.45 3.72 -7.04
N VAL A 146 -9.64 3.56 -7.65
CA VAL A 146 -10.91 3.97 -7.04
C VAL A 146 -11.18 3.16 -5.75
N LYS A 147 -10.97 1.83 -5.81
CA LYS A 147 -11.07 0.96 -4.62
C LYS A 147 -10.07 1.33 -3.53
N TYR A 148 -8.89 1.81 -3.91
CA TYR A 148 -7.89 2.28 -2.94
C TYR A 148 -8.33 3.58 -2.27
N ALA A 149 -8.92 4.54 -3.01
CA ALA A 149 -9.52 5.73 -2.41
C ALA A 149 -10.64 5.35 -1.42
N HIS A 150 -11.51 4.41 -1.78
CA HIS A 150 -12.54 3.88 -0.87
C HIS A 150 -11.92 3.26 0.40
N ARG A 151 -10.84 2.49 0.27
CA ARG A 151 -10.12 1.93 1.43
C ARG A 151 -9.62 3.02 2.37
N ILE A 152 -9.04 4.10 1.84
CA ILE A 152 -8.56 5.24 2.65
C ILE A 152 -9.73 5.90 3.38
N MET A 153 -10.84 6.16 2.68
CA MET A 153 -12.06 6.71 3.28
C MET A 153 -12.60 5.79 4.37
N GLY A 154 -12.69 4.49 4.10
CA GLY A 154 -13.17 3.50 5.08
C GLY A 154 -12.38 3.49 6.38
N VAL A 155 -11.04 3.51 6.29
CA VAL A 155 -10.16 3.49 7.47
C VAL A 155 -10.21 4.82 8.23
N SER A 156 -10.10 5.96 7.54
CA SER A 156 -10.12 7.28 8.17
C SER A 156 -11.47 7.60 8.82
N LEU A 157 -12.58 7.30 8.15
CA LEU A 157 -13.92 7.52 8.69
C LEU A 157 -14.28 6.54 9.82
N GLU A 158 -13.73 5.32 9.81
CA GLU A 158 -13.88 4.41 10.95
C GLU A 158 -13.15 4.94 12.19
N HIS A 159 -11.97 5.54 11.99
CA HIS A 159 -11.29 6.27 13.07
C HIS A 159 -12.14 7.45 13.55
N ALA A 160 -12.71 8.25 12.63
CA ALA A 160 -13.62 9.35 12.98
C ALA A 160 -14.81 8.88 13.83
N ARG A 161 -15.39 7.76 13.46
CA ARG A 161 -16.49 7.14 14.21
C ARG A 161 -16.07 6.70 15.61
N ARG A 162 -14.92 6.02 15.74
CA ARG A 162 -14.40 5.54 17.04
C ARG A 162 -14.07 6.68 18.00
N TYR A 163 -13.59 7.80 17.47
CA TYR A 163 -13.27 8.99 18.26
C TYR A 163 -14.44 9.99 18.34
N HIS A 164 -15.66 9.57 17.95
CA HIS A 164 -16.90 10.34 18.05
C HIS A 164 -16.91 11.67 17.28
N TYR A 165 -16.11 11.81 16.21
CA TYR A 165 -16.22 12.92 15.27
C TYR A 165 -17.50 12.81 14.42
N ILE A 166 -17.91 11.57 14.09
CA ILE A 166 -19.16 11.24 13.37
C ILE A 166 -19.87 10.08 14.08
N SER A 167 -21.17 9.96 13.89
CA SER A 167 -22.00 8.91 14.51
C SER A 167 -21.91 7.57 13.78
N SER A 168 -21.77 7.60 12.45
CA SER A 168 -21.64 6.41 11.58
C SER A 168 -20.59 6.65 10.52
N ASN A 169 -20.09 5.57 9.92
CA ASN A 169 -19.12 5.63 8.84
C ASN A 169 -19.84 5.54 7.48
N PRO A 170 -20.02 6.66 6.73
CA PRO A 170 -20.75 6.64 5.47
C PRO A 170 -20.10 5.80 4.37
N ALA A 171 -18.80 5.49 4.48
CA ALA A 171 -18.14 4.62 3.50
C ALA A 171 -18.58 3.14 3.60
N ARG A 172 -19.32 2.75 4.63
CA ARG A 172 -19.88 1.39 4.76
C ARG A 172 -21.18 1.21 3.99
N ASP A 173 -21.91 2.30 3.75
CA ASP A 173 -23.28 2.30 3.23
C ASP A 173 -23.34 2.74 1.75
N ILE A 174 -22.22 2.67 1.03
CA ILE A 174 -22.14 3.00 -0.40
C ILE A 174 -22.76 1.91 -1.26
N LEU A 175 -23.31 2.33 -2.42
CA LEU A 175 -23.89 1.43 -3.42
C LEU A 175 -22.89 1.06 -4.52
N THR A 176 -21.79 1.80 -4.67
CA THR A 176 -20.75 1.57 -5.68
C THR A 176 -20.17 0.17 -5.57
N LYS A 177 -20.31 -0.61 -6.63
CA LYS A 177 -19.63 -1.91 -6.79
C LYS A 177 -18.35 -1.70 -7.57
N PHE A 178 -17.22 -1.97 -6.93
CA PHE A 178 -15.92 -1.90 -7.59
C PHE A 178 -15.75 -3.09 -8.55
N GLY A 179 -15.45 -2.80 -9.81
CA GLY A 179 -15.20 -3.82 -10.82
C GLY A 179 -14.01 -4.74 -10.47
N LYS A 180 -13.89 -5.84 -11.20
CA LYS A 180 -12.73 -6.72 -11.10
C LYS A 180 -11.47 -5.95 -11.51
N GLN A 181 -10.36 -6.23 -10.84
CA GLN A 181 -9.06 -5.72 -11.22
C GLN A 181 -8.73 -6.16 -12.65
N GLY A 182 -8.10 -5.29 -13.44
CA GLY A 182 -7.66 -5.64 -14.79
C GLY A 182 -6.80 -6.91 -14.78
N LYS A 183 -6.80 -7.65 -15.89
CA LYS A 183 -6.03 -8.89 -16.03
C LYS A 183 -4.54 -8.59 -15.76
N THR A 184 -3.93 -9.34 -14.85
CA THR A 184 -2.48 -9.32 -14.67
C THR A 184 -1.85 -9.89 -15.95
N PRO A 185 -0.76 -9.32 -16.47
CA PRO A 185 -0.04 -9.91 -17.60
C PRO A 185 0.31 -11.37 -17.30
N ASP A 186 0.22 -12.20 -18.32
CA ASP A 186 0.62 -13.60 -18.18
C ASP A 186 2.14 -13.66 -17.89
N PRO A 187 2.59 -14.55 -16.99
CA PRO A 187 4.01 -14.71 -16.71
C PRO A 187 4.77 -15.18 -17.95
N TYR A 188 6.01 -14.76 -18.11
CA TYR A 188 6.85 -15.25 -19.20
C TYR A 188 7.06 -16.77 -19.10
N THR A 189 7.01 -17.44 -20.24
CA THR A 189 7.45 -18.83 -20.37
C THR A 189 8.96 -18.94 -20.14
N VAL A 190 9.46 -20.16 -19.98
CA VAL A 190 10.90 -20.44 -19.92
C VAL A 190 11.62 -19.89 -21.15
N ASP A 191 11.04 -20.04 -22.36
CA ASP A 191 11.64 -19.55 -23.60
C ASP A 191 11.66 -18.02 -23.67
N GLN A 192 10.60 -17.35 -23.25
CA GLN A 192 10.57 -15.89 -23.17
C GLN A 192 11.57 -15.37 -22.12
N MET A 193 11.73 -16.09 -21.00
CA MET A 193 12.74 -15.72 -20.01
C MET A 193 14.16 -15.88 -20.55
N ARG A 194 14.42 -16.95 -21.34
CA ARG A 194 15.69 -17.17 -22.05
C ARG A 194 15.96 -16.05 -23.04
N GLN A 195 14.96 -15.69 -23.83
CA GLN A 195 15.05 -14.57 -24.77
C GLN A 195 15.39 -13.25 -24.06
N LEU A 196 14.72 -12.95 -22.94
CA LEU A 196 15.00 -11.74 -22.16
C LEU A 196 16.44 -11.73 -21.65
N LEU A 197 16.95 -12.85 -21.16
CA LEU A 197 18.34 -12.96 -20.68
C LEU A 197 19.35 -12.79 -21.82
N ALA A 198 19.06 -13.31 -23.02
CA ALA A 198 19.89 -13.06 -24.19
C ALA A 198 19.95 -11.58 -24.58
N VAL A 199 18.83 -10.86 -24.50
CA VAL A 199 18.75 -9.42 -24.78
C VAL A 199 19.57 -8.59 -23.79
N VAL A 200 19.61 -8.98 -22.51
CA VAL A 200 20.32 -8.21 -21.48
C VAL A 200 21.76 -8.65 -21.24
N MET A 201 22.22 -9.69 -21.94
CA MET A 201 23.57 -10.23 -21.78
C MET A 201 24.63 -9.16 -22.01
N GLY A 202 25.61 -9.06 -21.09
CA GLY A 202 26.70 -8.07 -21.14
C GLY A 202 26.26 -6.62 -20.84
N THR A 203 25.02 -6.37 -20.53
CA THR A 203 24.50 -5.03 -20.16
C THR A 203 24.41 -4.86 -18.65
N GLU A 204 24.20 -3.63 -18.18
CA GLU A 204 23.91 -3.34 -16.76
C GLU A 204 22.60 -4.00 -16.26
N TRP A 205 21.77 -4.53 -17.15
CA TRP A 205 20.51 -5.21 -16.84
C TRP A 205 20.68 -6.68 -16.53
N GLU A 206 21.82 -7.27 -16.86
CA GLU A 206 22.04 -8.70 -16.81
C GLU A 206 21.72 -9.29 -15.42
N LEU A 207 22.45 -8.90 -14.39
CA LEU A 207 22.28 -9.46 -13.05
C LEU A 207 20.94 -9.02 -12.40
N ILE A 208 20.45 -7.81 -12.68
CA ILE A 208 19.16 -7.35 -12.10
C ILE A 208 17.97 -8.17 -12.63
N VAL A 209 18.02 -8.54 -13.92
CA VAL A 209 17.03 -9.42 -14.55
C VAL A 209 17.16 -10.86 -14.07
N VAL A 210 18.38 -11.35 -13.90
CA VAL A 210 18.64 -12.66 -13.29
C VAL A 210 18.01 -12.75 -11.89
N LEU A 211 18.27 -11.79 -11.02
CA LEU A 211 17.70 -11.79 -9.66
C LEU A 211 16.16 -11.61 -9.63
N GLY A 212 15.64 -10.80 -10.55
CA GLY A 212 14.19 -10.62 -10.69
C GLY A 212 13.47 -11.82 -11.29
N GLY A 213 14.03 -12.39 -12.36
CA GLY A 213 13.38 -13.42 -13.18
C GLY A 213 13.72 -14.86 -12.80
N LEU A 214 14.91 -15.12 -12.26
CA LEU A 214 15.33 -16.47 -11.86
C LEU A 214 15.15 -16.73 -10.36
N TYR A 215 15.34 -15.71 -9.51
CA TYR A 215 15.13 -15.83 -8.06
C TYR A 215 13.79 -15.22 -7.59
N GLY A 216 13.14 -14.41 -8.40
CA GLY A 216 11.89 -13.76 -8.03
C GLY A 216 12.02 -12.70 -6.95
N LEU A 217 13.18 -12.05 -6.81
CA LEU A 217 13.37 -10.98 -5.82
C LEU A 217 12.50 -9.75 -6.15
N ARG A 218 12.08 -9.03 -5.10
CA ARG A 218 11.43 -7.74 -5.29
C ARG A 218 12.44 -6.69 -5.74
N LEU A 219 12.05 -5.75 -6.59
CA LEU A 219 12.96 -4.71 -7.05
C LEU A 219 13.63 -3.94 -5.90
N SER A 220 12.91 -3.67 -4.80
CA SER A 220 13.48 -3.02 -3.62
C SER A 220 14.51 -3.88 -2.88
N GLU A 221 14.39 -5.20 -2.92
CA GLU A 221 15.36 -6.15 -2.37
C GLU A 221 16.61 -6.18 -3.27
N ILE A 222 16.44 -6.20 -4.60
CA ILE A 222 17.54 -6.20 -5.55
C ILE A 222 18.39 -4.93 -5.42
N ILE A 223 17.77 -3.74 -5.52
CA ILE A 223 18.52 -2.47 -5.46
C ILE A 223 19.07 -2.15 -4.06
N GLY A 224 18.61 -2.86 -3.03
CA GLY A 224 19.13 -2.79 -1.67
C GLY A 224 20.16 -3.88 -1.34
N LEU A 225 20.45 -4.81 -2.27
CA LEU A 225 21.45 -5.85 -2.04
C LEU A 225 22.84 -5.23 -1.91
N ARG A 226 23.58 -5.63 -0.86
CA ARG A 226 24.96 -5.20 -0.61
C ARG A 226 25.94 -6.34 -0.80
N TRP A 227 27.16 -6.02 -1.22
CA TRP A 227 28.20 -7.01 -1.41
C TRP A 227 28.58 -7.77 -0.12
N ARG A 228 28.52 -7.12 1.03
CA ARG A 228 28.74 -7.78 2.34
C ARG A 228 27.74 -8.92 2.64
N ASN A 229 26.60 -8.93 1.93
CA ASN A 229 25.58 -9.97 2.05
C ASN A 229 25.70 -11.01 0.92
N VAL A 230 26.74 -10.95 0.08
CA VAL A 230 27.04 -11.91 -1.00
C VAL A 230 28.31 -12.63 -0.67
N ASP A 231 28.23 -13.94 -0.46
CA ASP A 231 29.36 -14.81 -0.22
C ASP A 231 29.60 -15.71 -1.44
N LEU A 232 30.57 -15.30 -2.26
CA LEU A 232 30.95 -16.10 -3.44
C LEU A 232 31.77 -17.33 -3.08
N ALA A 233 32.39 -17.42 -1.89
CA ALA A 233 33.10 -18.62 -1.45
C ALA A 233 32.10 -19.71 -1.05
N GLU A 234 31.08 -19.36 -0.26
CA GLU A 234 30.03 -20.28 0.15
C GLU A 234 28.88 -20.39 -0.86
N ASN A 235 28.94 -19.64 -1.97
CA ASN A 235 27.87 -19.58 -2.99
C ASN A 235 26.50 -19.26 -2.41
N THR A 236 26.41 -18.19 -1.61
CA THR A 236 25.16 -17.74 -1.00
C THR A 236 25.02 -16.22 -1.05
N PHE A 237 23.78 -15.73 -0.94
CA PHE A 237 23.52 -14.32 -0.68
C PHE A 237 22.31 -14.14 0.23
N GLY A 238 22.39 -13.13 1.10
CA GLY A 238 21.37 -12.77 2.07
C GLY A 238 20.44 -11.66 1.57
N VAL A 239 19.13 -11.88 1.64
CA VAL A 239 18.11 -10.85 1.40
C VAL A 239 17.60 -10.37 2.75
N VAL A 240 18.31 -9.43 3.35
CA VAL A 240 18.10 -8.98 4.74
C VAL A 240 17.65 -7.51 4.83
N GLU A 241 17.98 -6.71 3.84
CA GLU A 241 17.72 -5.28 3.83
C GLU A 241 17.25 -4.79 2.44
N GLN A 242 16.63 -3.64 2.38
CA GLN A 242 16.16 -3.02 1.16
C GLN A 242 16.43 -1.51 1.17
N LEU A 243 16.55 -0.91 0.00
CA LEU A 243 16.68 0.55 -0.10
C LEU A 243 15.40 1.22 0.44
N PRO A 244 15.50 2.23 1.34
CA PRO A 244 14.35 2.93 1.86
C PRO A 244 13.48 3.53 0.75
N PHE A 245 12.16 3.45 0.92
CA PHE A 245 11.21 3.96 -0.08
C PHE A 245 11.34 5.47 -0.32
N ASN A 246 11.67 6.21 0.71
CA ASN A 246 11.78 7.67 0.72
C ASN A 246 13.19 8.18 0.42
N THR A 247 14.09 7.34 -0.10
CA THR A 247 15.44 7.78 -0.50
C THR A 247 15.34 8.91 -1.53
N PRO A 248 15.84 10.14 -1.23
CA PRO A 248 15.76 11.26 -2.14
C PRO A 248 16.46 11.00 -3.48
N ALA A 249 16.01 11.67 -4.53
CA ALA A 249 16.50 11.45 -5.90
C ALA A 249 17.99 11.71 -6.09
N ASN A 250 18.52 12.65 -5.32
CA ASN A 250 19.92 13.11 -5.37
C ASN A 250 20.79 12.53 -4.23
N THR A 251 20.28 11.52 -3.51
CA THR A 251 21.06 10.81 -2.50
C THR A 251 22.29 10.18 -3.13
N THR A 252 23.44 10.47 -2.56
CA THR A 252 24.74 9.88 -2.94
C THR A 252 25.23 8.87 -1.91
N VAL A 253 24.93 9.10 -0.65
CA VAL A 253 25.31 8.24 0.49
C VAL A 253 24.05 7.80 1.24
N ILE A 254 23.96 6.50 1.52
CA ILE A 254 22.85 5.91 2.28
C ILE A 254 23.27 5.82 3.75
N SER A 255 22.59 6.56 4.61
CA SER A 255 22.82 6.53 6.07
C SER A 255 22.26 5.26 6.70
N GLU A 256 21.05 4.85 6.28
CA GLU A 256 20.36 3.67 6.84
C GLU A 256 19.65 2.88 5.75
N MET A 257 19.62 1.56 5.91
CA MET A 257 18.83 0.65 5.11
C MET A 257 17.56 0.26 5.86
N ALA A 258 16.51 -0.02 5.12
CA ALA A 258 15.27 -0.51 5.70
C ALA A 258 15.27 -2.06 5.76
N PRO A 259 14.66 -2.68 6.79
CA PRO A 259 14.48 -4.12 6.81
C PRO A 259 13.59 -4.56 5.65
N VAL A 260 13.77 -5.78 5.18
CA VAL A 260 12.90 -6.34 4.13
C VAL A 260 11.44 -6.44 4.61
N LYS A 261 10.50 -6.28 3.66
CA LYS A 261 9.06 -6.40 3.96
C LYS A 261 8.60 -7.84 4.24
N SER A 262 9.36 -8.80 3.74
CA SER A 262 9.19 -10.24 3.94
C SER A 262 10.25 -10.76 4.92
N SER A 263 10.15 -12.03 5.29
CA SER A 263 11.17 -12.67 6.11
C SER A 263 12.55 -12.56 5.47
N GLU A 264 13.55 -12.25 6.29
CA GLU A 264 14.94 -12.37 5.94
C GLU A 264 15.25 -13.79 5.51
N ARG A 265 16.09 -13.95 4.49
CA ARG A 265 16.40 -15.25 3.93
C ARG A 265 17.76 -15.28 3.25
N THR A 266 18.43 -16.41 3.35
CA THR A 266 19.61 -16.72 2.57
C THR A 266 19.24 -17.62 1.41
N LEU A 267 19.80 -17.32 0.24
CA LEU A 267 19.55 -18.04 -1.00
C LEU A 267 20.89 -18.55 -1.57
N PRO A 268 20.92 -19.76 -2.16
CA PRO A 268 22.11 -20.27 -2.82
C PRO A 268 22.34 -19.58 -4.17
N ILE A 269 23.59 -19.33 -4.50
CA ILE A 269 24.04 -18.95 -5.85
C ILE A 269 24.31 -20.25 -6.61
N THR A 270 23.49 -20.53 -7.61
CA THR A 270 23.66 -21.72 -8.43
C THR A 270 24.91 -21.60 -9.33
N PRO A 271 25.54 -22.71 -9.73
CA PRO A 271 26.72 -22.67 -10.62
C PRO A 271 26.47 -21.89 -11.91
N LEU A 272 25.26 -21.98 -12.49
CA LEU A 272 24.88 -21.25 -13.71
C LEU A 272 24.72 -19.73 -13.50
N VAL A 273 24.44 -19.30 -12.27
CA VAL A 273 24.21 -17.87 -11.96
C VAL A 273 25.48 -17.20 -11.40
N ARG A 274 26.41 -17.97 -10.82
CA ARG A 274 27.65 -17.44 -10.26
C ARG A 274 28.41 -16.50 -11.23
N PRO A 275 28.59 -16.83 -12.53
CA PRO A 275 29.33 -15.96 -13.47
C PRO A 275 28.70 -14.56 -13.61
N TYR A 276 27.38 -14.42 -13.43
CA TYR A 276 26.70 -13.13 -13.49
C TYR A 276 27.08 -12.21 -12.33
N PHE A 277 27.22 -12.76 -11.12
CA PHE A 277 27.73 -12.01 -9.97
C PHE A 277 29.19 -11.60 -10.18
N GLU A 278 30.03 -12.50 -10.67
CA GLU A 278 31.44 -12.24 -10.90
C GLU A 278 31.66 -11.14 -11.95
N ARG A 279 30.98 -11.23 -13.09
CA ARG A 279 31.02 -10.17 -14.13
C ARG A 279 30.57 -8.82 -13.61
N HIS A 280 29.49 -8.82 -12.83
CA HIS A 280 28.96 -7.57 -12.27
C HIS A 280 29.90 -6.95 -11.24
N LEU A 281 30.59 -7.75 -10.44
CA LEU A 281 31.62 -7.30 -9.50
C LEU A 281 32.79 -6.65 -10.25
N GLU A 282 33.28 -7.28 -11.32
CA GLU A 282 34.37 -6.73 -12.14
C GLU A 282 33.95 -5.42 -12.82
N LEU A 283 32.77 -5.36 -13.40
CA LEU A 283 32.23 -4.12 -13.97
C LEU A 283 32.23 -2.98 -12.94
N GLN A 284 31.80 -3.23 -11.71
CA GLN A 284 31.79 -2.23 -10.64
C GLN A 284 33.22 -1.81 -10.21
N LYS A 285 34.15 -2.75 -10.15
CA LYS A 285 35.56 -2.45 -9.89
C LYS A 285 36.15 -1.54 -10.96
N GLU A 286 35.84 -1.78 -12.22
CA GLU A 286 36.25 -0.92 -13.34
C GLU A 286 35.64 0.48 -13.23
N GLN A 287 34.36 0.61 -12.96
CA GLN A 287 33.69 1.87 -12.73
C GLN A 287 34.33 2.68 -11.60
N LYS A 288 34.69 2.02 -10.49
CA LYS A 288 35.37 2.63 -9.34
C LYS A 288 36.78 3.10 -9.70
N ARG A 289 37.52 2.30 -10.49
CA ARG A 289 38.85 2.70 -11.00
C ARG A 289 38.75 3.90 -11.91
N PHE A 290 37.79 3.89 -12.86
CA PHE A 290 37.55 5.00 -13.78
C PHE A 290 37.18 6.30 -13.05
N SER A 291 36.28 6.25 -12.08
CA SER A 291 35.94 7.41 -11.24
C SER A 291 37.17 7.99 -10.57
N LYS A 292 38.02 7.14 -9.98
CA LYS A 292 39.25 7.56 -9.32
C LYS A 292 40.25 8.23 -10.31
N GLN A 293 40.43 7.64 -11.48
CA GLN A 293 41.33 8.16 -12.53
C GLN A 293 40.84 9.49 -13.11
N SER A 294 39.54 9.66 -13.24
CA SER A 294 38.89 10.88 -13.77
C SER A 294 38.73 11.99 -12.73
N GLY A 295 39.18 11.81 -11.48
CA GLY A 295 39.00 12.75 -10.41
C GLY A 295 37.56 12.96 -9.95
N ASN A 296 36.63 12.11 -10.41
CA ASN A 296 35.22 12.16 -10.02
C ASN A 296 34.99 11.40 -8.71
N PRO A 297 34.13 11.91 -7.80
CA PRO A 297 33.83 11.21 -6.55
C PRO A 297 33.09 9.89 -6.81
N TYR A 298 33.53 8.83 -6.14
CA TYR A 298 32.83 7.56 -6.06
C TYR A 298 32.23 7.38 -4.67
N PHE A 299 30.93 7.16 -4.60
CA PHE A 299 30.17 7.00 -3.34
C PHE A 299 30.01 5.53 -3.01
N ASP A 300 30.92 4.99 -2.18
CA ASP A 300 30.91 3.58 -1.82
C ASP A 300 29.80 3.28 -0.78
N ASN A 301 28.66 2.83 -1.29
CA ASN A 301 27.51 2.42 -0.47
C ASN A 301 27.45 0.89 -0.28
N ASP A 302 28.46 0.16 -0.70
CA ASP A 302 28.49 -1.32 -0.70
C ASP A 302 27.33 -1.97 -1.48
N LEU A 303 26.64 -1.21 -2.35
CA LEU A 303 25.52 -1.72 -3.14
C LEU A 303 26.00 -2.58 -4.32
N VAL A 304 25.35 -3.73 -4.54
CA VAL A 304 25.51 -4.51 -5.77
C VAL A 304 25.02 -3.69 -6.96
N PHE A 305 23.85 -3.03 -6.85
CA PHE A 305 23.26 -2.25 -7.93
C PHE A 305 23.39 -0.74 -7.67
N ALA A 306 24.52 -0.19 -8.00
CA ALA A 306 24.78 1.25 -7.94
C ALA A 306 24.76 1.91 -9.31
N LYS A 307 24.73 3.24 -9.35
CA LYS A 307 25.10 4.04 -10.52
C LYS A 307 26.62 3.93 -10.76
N PRO A 308 27.16 4.29 -11.94
CA PRO A 308 28.60 4.25 -12.19
C PRO A 308 29.46 5.03 -11.18
N ASN A 309 28.88 6.05 -10.52
CA ASN A 309 29.56 6.79 -9.45
C ASN A 309 29.29 6.22 -8.04
N GLY A 310 28.71 5.03 -7.90
CA GLY A 310 28.42 4.38 -6.62
C GLY A 310 27.16 4.85 -5.90
N ALA A 311 26.48 5.89 -6.37
CA ALA A 311 25.23 6.36 -5.79
C ALA A 311 24.05 5.37 -6.04
N PRO A 312 23.01 5.34 -5.18
CA PRO A 312 21.91 4.41 -5.34
C PRO A 312 21.11 4.64 -6.62
N LYS A 313 20.66 3.54 -7.26
CA LYS A 313 19.73 3.58 -8.40
C LYS A 313 18.30 3.82 -7.91
N ARG A 314 17.50 4.52 -8.71
CA ARG A 314 16.09 4.81 -8.39
C ARG A 314 15.17 3.73 -8.94
N ARG A 315 14.27 3.26 -8.09
CA ARG A 315 13.29 2.21 -8.45
C ARG A 315 12.39 2.62 -9.61
N GLU A 316 11.90 3.88 -9.62
CA GLU A 316 11.02 4.39 -10.66
C GLU A 316 11.71 4.42 -12.04
N ARG A 317 13.00 4.79 -12.06
CA ARG A 317 13.80 4.78 -13.31
C ARG A 317 14.01 3.38 -13.84
N ILE A 318 14.33 2.42 -12.96
CA ILE A 318 14.49 1.02 -13.35
C ILE A 318 13.19 0.49 -13.95
N SER A 319 12.05 0.73 -13.29
CA SER A 319 10.75 0.29 -13.80
C SER A 319 10.40 0.91 -15.15
N ALA A 320 10.65 2.21 -15.34
CA ALA A 320 10.40 2.89 -16.61
C ALA A 320 11.32 2.39 -17.73
N ASN A 321 12.61 2.28 -17.45
CA ASN A 321 13.61 1.83 -18.43
C ASN A 321 13.42 0.35 -18.80
N PHE A 322 12.97 -0.50 -17.86
CA PHE A 322 12.63 -1.89 -18.17
C PHE A 322 11.51 -1.99 -19.21
N GLY A 323 10.47 -1.17 -19.09
CA GLY A 323 9.42 -1.12 -20.10
C GLY A 323 9.92 -0.62 -21.48
N GLN A 324 10.93 0.25 -21.52
CA GLN A 324 11.58 0.67 -22.78
C GLN A 324 12.42 -0.47 -23.36
N LEU A 325 13.20 -1.17 -22.52
CA LEU A 325 14.01 -2.32 -22.93
C LEU A 325 13.14 -3.39 -23.60
N LEU A 326 12.00 -3.76 -23.00
CA LEU A 326 11.10 -4.74 -23.59
C LEU A 326 10.53 -4.28 -24.94
N ARG A 327 10.20 -3.00 -25.09
CA ARG A 327 9.73 -2.46 -26.38
C ARG A 327 10.79 -2.54 -27.47
N HIS A 328 12.05 -2.17 -27.16
CA HIS A 328 13.15 -2.28 -28.11
C HIS A 328 13.48 -3.73 -28.49
N ALA A 329 13.25 -4.67 -27.56
CA ALA A 329 13.44 -6.08 -27.79
C ALA A 329 12.22 -6.77 -28.43
N GLU A 330 11.17 -6.02 -28.75
CA GLU A 330 9.90 -6.54 -29.29
C GLU A 330 9.28 -7.67 -28.44
N MET A 331 9.52 -7.60 -27.13
CA MET A 331 9.00 -8.59 -26.17
C MET A 331 7.63 -8.18 -25.60
N PRO A 332 6.77 -9.12 -25.22
CA PRO A 332 5.52 -8.83 -24.57
C PRO A 332 5.73 -7.94 -23.34
N HIS A 333 4.88 -6.92 -23.18
CA HIS A 333 5.03 -5.96 -22.11
C HIS A 333 4.62 -6.58 -20.76
N ILE A 334 5.56 -6.62 -19.83
CA ILE A 334 5.35 -6.92 -18.40
C ILE A 334 6.00 -5.82 -17.56
N ARG A 335 5.54 -5.65 -16.33
CA ARG A 335 6.22 -4.79 -15.36
C ARG A 335 7.44 -5.55 -14.78
N PHE A 336 8.43 -4.85 -14.27
CA PHE A 336 9.57 -5.49 -13.60
C PHE A 336 9.14 -6.44 -12.47
N HIS A 337 8.07 -6.08 -11.74
CA HIS A 337 7.53 -6.94 -10.66
C HIS A 337 6.92 -8.24 -11.19
N ASP A 338 6.48 -8.29 -12.43
CA ASP A 338 5.91 -9.51 -13.03
C ASP A 338 6.97 -10.56 -13.34
N LEU A 339 8.27 -10.20 -13.35
CA LEU A 339 9.39 -11.16 -13.36
C LEU A 339 9.35 -12.09 -12.13
N ARG A 340 8.91 -11.57 -10.98
CA ARG A 340 8.70 -12.39 -9.79
C ARG A 340 7.54 -13.38 -9.95
N HIS A 341 6.46 -12.99 -10.63
CA HIS A 341 5.37 -13.90 -10.99
C HIS A 341 5.86 -14.96 -11.97
N THR A 342 6.71 -14.57 -12.93
CA THR A 342 7.39 -15.48 -13.86
C THR A 342 8.22 -16.52 -13.12
N ALA A 343 9.11 -16.09 -12.23
CA ALA A 343 9.93 -16.99 -11.42
C ALA A 343 9.07 -17.95 -10.57
N ALA A 344 8.05 -17.43 -9.89
CA ALA A 344 7.16 -18.23 -9.07
C ALA A 344 6.44 -19.32 -9.87
N THR A 345 5.87 -18.93 -11.02
CA THR A 345 5.10 -19.85 -11.88
C THR A 345 6.02 -20.93 -12.47
N ASN A 346 7.15 -20.54 -13.06
CA ASN A 346 8.06 -21.50 -13.71
C ASN A 346 8.71 -22.45 -12.70
N MET A 347 9.18 -21.94 -11.56
CA MET A 347 9.70 -22.82 -10.50
C MET A 347 8.65 -23.85 -10.05
N HIS A 348 7.42 -23.39 -9.81
CA HIS A 348 6.33 -24.27 -9.41
C HIS A 348 5.97 -25.30 -10.49
N GLN A 349 5.85 -24.88 -11.74
CA GLN A 349 5.53 -25.78 -12.87
C GLN A 349 6.59 -26.86 -13.07
N LEU A 350 7.87 -26.51 -12.89
CA LEU A 350 8.98 -27.43 -13.12
C LEU A 350 9.21 -28.39 -11.95
N THR A 351 8.90 -27.97 -10.72
CA THR A 351 9.29 -28.74 -9.52
C THR A 351 8.11 -29.27 -8.71
N GLY A 352 6.90 -28.72 -8.87
CA GLY A 352 5.76 -29.01 -8.02
C GLY A 352 5.90 -28.54 -6.56
N ASP A 353 7.06 -27.99 -6.18
CA ASP A 353 7.39 -27.65 -4.79
C ASP A 353 6.96 -26.24 -4.43
N PHE A 354 5.67 -26.04 -4.25
CA PHE A 354 5.09 -24.75 -3.89
C PHE A 354 5.66 -24.16 -2.59
N TYR A 355 5.99 -25.03 -1.61
CA TYR A 355 6.47 -24.61 -0.31
C TYR A 355 7.88 -23.99 -0.40
N THR A 356 8.81 -24.70 -1.04
CA THR A 356 10.19 -24.18 -1.25
C THR A 356 10.18 -22.91 -2.10
N VAL A 357 9.34 -22.85 -3.16
CA VAL A 357 9.16 -21.65 -3.97
C VAL A 357 8.68 -20.47 -3.11
N GLY A 358 7.72 -20.69 -2.22
CA GLY A 358 7.25 -19.67 -1.28
C GLY A 358 8.38 -19.14 -0.38
N GLN A 359 9.23 -20.02 0.13
CA GLN A 359 10.39 -19.65 0.96
C GLN A 359 11.46 -18.89 0.16
N ILE A 360 11.78 -19.31 -1.06
CA ILE A 360 12.71 -18.59 -1.95
C ILE A 360 12.20 -17.17 -2.18
N LEU A 361 10.92 -17.04 -2.46
CA LEU A 361 10.29 -15.73 -2.67
C LEU A 361 10.18 -14.89 -1.38
N GLY A 362 10.24 -15.49 -0.19
CA GLY A 362 9.98 -14.84 1.09
C GLY A 362 8.49 -14.45 1.24
N HIS A 363 7.60 -15.35 0.84
CA HIS A 363 6.18 -15.23 1.15
C HIS A 363 5.94 -15.66 2.59
N SER A 364 5.10 -14.91 3.31
CA SER A 364 4.54 -15.41 4.56
C SER A 364 3.62 -16.59 4.22
N LEU A 365 3.93 -17.74 4.77
CA LEU A 365 3.11 -18.95 4.61
C LEU A 365 1.80 -18.90 5.40
N LYS A 366 1.58 -17.84 6.20
CA LYS A 366 0.32 -17.57 6.88
C LYS A 366 -0.80 -17.40 5.84
N GLY A 367 -1.73 -18.35 5.80
CA GLY A 367 -2.88 -18.32 4.91
C GLY A 367 -2.81 -19.18 3.65
N ILE A 368 -1.70 -19.87 3.38
CA ILE A 368 -1.59 -20.80 2.26
C ILE A 368 -2.55 -21.99 2.43
N GLY A 369 -2.71 -22.52 3.64
CA GLY A 369 -3.67 -23.58 3.94
C GLY A 369 -5.12 -23.21 3.61
N ILE A 370 -5.49 -21.92 3.76
CA ILE A 370 -6.83 -21.42 3.42
C ILE A 370 -7.03 -21.37 1.89
N GLN A 371 -6.00 -21.02 1.12
CA GLN A 371 -6.08 -20.96 -0.35
C GLN A 371 -6.08 -22.34 -1.00
N LEU A 372 -5.46 -23.33 -0.36
CA LEU A 372 -5.37 -24.71 -0.88
C LEU A 372 -6.51 -25.62 -0.37
N GLN A 373 -7.50 -25.07 0.38
CA GLN A 373 -8.60 -25.86 1.00
C GLN A 373 -8.10 -27.04 1.84
N LEU A 374 -6.87 -26.97 2.35
CA LEU A 374 -6.33 -27.97 3.27
C LEU A 374 -6.99 -27.78 4.63
N SER A 375 -7.55 -28.86 5.16
CA SER A 375 -8.29 -28.85 6.41
C SER A 375 -7.47 -28.27 7.56
N ASN A 376 -8.01 -27.17 8.11
CA ASN A 376 -7.79 -26.64 9.46
C ASN A 376 -6.40 -26.71 10.12
N ASN A 377 -5.83 -25.53 10.31
CA ASN A 377 -4.96 -25.08 11.40
C ASN A 377 -3.63 -25.82 11.68
N LEU A 378 -3.51 -27.12 11.53
CA LEU A 378 -2.30 -27.84 11.92
C LEU A 378 -1.19 -27.71 10.88
N GLU A 379 -1.51 -27.83 9.58
CA GLU A 379 -0.53 -27.71 8.50
C GLU A 379 -0.05 -26.25 8.30
N ALA A 380 -0.93 -25.29 8.45
CA ALA A 380 -0.57 -23.85 8.40
C ALA A 380 0.30 -23.45 9.60
N VAL A 381 0.09 -24.07 10.78
CA VAL A 381 0.93 -23.87 11.97
C VAL A 381 2.26 -24.60 11.78
N THR A 382 2.28 -25.82 11.29
CA THR A 382 3.51 -26.60 11.02
C THR A 382 4.37 -25.92 9.95
N ALA A 383 3.75 -25.39 8.88
CA ALA A 383 4.44 -24.63 7.84
C ALA A 383 5.15 -23.37 8.36
N GLN A 384 4.71 -22.82 9.49
CA GLN A 384 5.35 -21.66 10.13
C GLN A 384 6.69 -22.02 10.79
N TYR A 385 6.91 -23.28 11.15
CA TYR A 385 8.08 -23.77 11.88
C TYR A 385 9.05 -24.57 11.01
N VAL A 386 8.69 -24.90 9.76
CA VAL A 386 9.60 -25.64 8.86
C VAL A 386 10.45 -24.65 8.08
N ASP A 387 11.72 -24.53 8.43
CA ASP A 387 12.69 -23.85 7.59
C ASP A 387 13.16 -24.81 6.47
N VAL A 388 13.06 -24.33 5.23
CA VAL A 388 13.51 -25.12 4.08
C VAL A 388 15.03 -25.10 4.04
N ARG A 389 15.64 -26.28 4.12
CA ARG A 389 17.09 -26.43 4.04
C ARG A 389 17.65 -25.86 2.75
N MET A 390 18.87 -25.37 2.81
CA MET A 390 19.56 -24.74 1.68
C MET A 390 19.66 -25.69 0.47
N GLU A 391 19.88 -26.98 0.71
CA GLU A 391 19.95 -27.98 -0.35
C GLU A 391 18.66 -28.09 -1.14
N ARG A 392 17.50 -27.97 -0.47
CA ARG A 392 16.20 -28.02 -1.17
C ARG A 392 15.97 -26.77 -2.01
N LYS A 393 16.34 -25.59 -1.50
CA LYS A 393 16.32 -24.34 -2.27
C LYS A 393 17.23 -24.45 -3.50
N LEU A 394 18.41 -25.03 -3.33
CA LEU A 394 19.36 -25.26 -4.43
C LEU A 394 18.77 -26.16 -5.51
N VAL A 395 18.13 -27.27 -5.14
CA VAL A 395 17.48 -28.18 -6.11
C VAL A 395 16.42 -27.45 -6.93
N VAL A 396 15.51 -26.72 -6.29
CA VAL A 396 14.45 -25.98 -7.00
C VAL A 396 15.02 -24.91 -7.92
N LEU A 397 16.03 -24.17 -7.46
CA LEU A 397 16.67 -23.13 -8.26
C LEU A 397 17.48 -23.74 -9.41
N ASN A 398 18.25 -24.78 -9.20
CA ASN A 398 19.00 -25.47 -10.27
C ASN A 398 18.04 -25.96 -11.36
N THR A 399 16.96 -26.65 -11.00
CA THR A 399 15.98 -27.14 -11.98
C THR A 399 15.46 -26.02 -12.87
N TYR A 400 15.13 -24.87 -12.30
CA TYR A 400 14.63 -23.73 -13.07
C TYR A 400 15.76 -23.04 -13.87
N HIS A 401 16.92 -22.85 -13.26
CA HIS A 401 18.06 -22.20 -13.93
C HIS A 401 18.60 -23.05 -15.09
N GLU A 402 18.64 -24.35 -14.94
CA GLU A 402 19.00 -25.29 -16.03
C GLU A 402 17.97 -25.21 -17.18
N ALA A 403 16.67 -25.16 -16.88
CA ALA A 403 15.65 -25.00 -17.90
C ALA A 403 15.80 -23.71 -18.70
N VAL A 404 16.22 -22.61 -18.06
CA VAL A 404 16.38 -21.31 -18.70
C VAL A 404 17.76 -21.14 -19.33
N LEU A 405 18.83 -21.50 -18.64
CA LEU A 405 20.23 -21.23 -19.01
C LEU A 405 20.94 -22.42 -19.66
N GLY A 406 20.51 -23.65 -19.37
CA GLY A 406 21.20 -24.88 -19.74
C GLY A 406 21.20 -25.26 -21.22
N SER A 407 20.32 -24.66 -22.03
CA SER A 407 20.16 -25.06 -23.44
C SER A 407 20.80 -24.09 -24.45
N GLY A 408 21.97 -23.49 -24.08
CA GLY A 408 22.83 -22.90 -25.12
C GLY A 408 23.15 -21.39 -25.01
N LEU A 409 22.98 -20.75 -23.87
CA LEU A 409 23.69 -19.50 -23.62
C LEU A 409 25.17 -19.87 -23.33
N LYS A 410 25.96 -20.03 -24.39
CA LYS A 410 27.44 -20.07 -24.25
C LYS A 410 27.83 -18.73 -23.65
N THR A 411 28.32 -18.77 -22.41
CA THR A 411 28.91 -17.63 -21.68
C THR A 411 30.16 -17.12 -22.36
#